data_ead76430e0681c66c9b155cc9c21e7c4
#
_entry.id   ead76430e0681c66c9b155cc9c21e7c4
#
_cell.length_a   1.000
_cell.length_b   1.000
_cell.length_c   1.000
_cell.angle_alpha   90.00
_cell.angle_beta   90.00
_cell.angle_gamma   90.00
#
_symmetry.space_group_name_H-M   'P 1'
#
loop_
_entity.id
_entity.type
_entity.pdbx_description
1 polymer ?
#
loop_
_entity_poly.entity_id
_entity_poly.type
_entity_poly.pdbx_seq_one_letter_code
_entity_poly.pdbx_strand_id
1 'polypeptide(L)'
;MKLSIVVPAYNEEERIGRMLEAYLPYFAARYGLDFELIVSVNGSTDRTEAIACAWTARFPQLRVLVEPRPIGKGGAIMAGGAVATGERIGFVDADGATPPAAFDDLVLGLGDAGLVIASRRLPGSVVSPRQPWKRRFASRVFNLLVRRLFKLRITDTQCGAKLMSAAAWRAIVPHIGLTKWAFDVDMLFKTRRAGFAIREIPTTWSDVGGSKLKIGRVSFQMLLAIVRLRLLYSPLRWVVSLYDRLLGRVIVLEPETR
;
A
#
# COMPACT_ATOMS: atom_id res chain seq x y z
N MET A 1 13.04 0.03 19.77
CA MET A 1 11.77 0.19 19.02
C MET A 1 11.90 -0.59 17.72
N LYS A 2 11.06 -1.57 17.48
CA LYS A 2 11.14 -2.40 16.29
C LYS A 2 10.26 -1.89 15.17
N LEU A 3 10.80 -1.83 13.95
CA LEU A 3 10.12 -1.41 12.73
C LEU A 3 9.84 -2.63 11.83
N SER A 4 8.61 -2.82 11.38
CA SER A 4 8.27 -3.80 10.35
C SER A 4 7.87 -3.10 9.05
N ILE A 5 8.52 -3.47 7.95
CA ILE A 5 8.26 -2.95 6.61
C ILE A 5 7.74 -4.10 5.75
N VAL A 6 6.49 -4.04 5.32
CA VAL A 6 5.88 -5.03 4.43
C VAL A 6 6.03 -4.57 2.98
N VAL A 7 6.50 -5.44 2.12
CA VAL A 7 6.65 -5.21 0.68
C VAL A 7 5.76 -6.21 -0.06
N PRO A 8 4.57 -5.80 -0.50
CA PRO A 8 3.72 -6.67 -1.33
C PRO A 8 4.36 -6.84 -2.71
N ALA A 9 4.56 -8.07 -3.15
CA ALA A 9 5.21 -8.37 -4.42
C ALA A 9 4.36 -9.35 -5.27
N TYR A 10 4.11 -8.98 -6.53
CA TYR A 10 3.43 -9.79 -7.53
C TYR A 10 4.08 -9.58 -8.90
N ASN A 11 4.81 -10.57 -9.40
CA ASN A 11 5.56 -10.50 -10.65
C ASN A 11 6.47 -9.26 -10.74
N GLU A 12 7.38 -9.14 -9.77
CA GLU A 12 8.30 -8.03 -9.57
C GLU A 12 9.77 -8.42 -9.83
N GLU A 13 10.05 -9.48 -10.58
CA GLU A 13 11.41 -9.98 -10.81
C GLU A 13 12.40 -8.93 -11.33
N GLU A 14 11.92 -7.94 -12.11
CA GLU A 14 12.76 -6.87 -12.67
C GLU A 14 13.09 -5.77 -11.63
N ARG A 15 12.30 -5.66 -10.55
CA ARG A 15 12.35 -4.51 -9.63
C ARG A 15 12.71 -4.88 -8.20
N ILE A 16 12.26 -6.04 -7.71
CA ILE A 16 12.42 -6.43 -6.31
C ILE A 16 13.88 -6.46 -5.86
N GLY A 17 14.81 -6.92 -6.71
CA GLY A 17 16.24 -6.96 -6.39
C GLY A 17 16.82 -5.58 -6.08
N ARG A 18 16.54 -4.58 -6.95
CA ARG A 18 16.97 -3.19 -6.74
C ARG A 18 16.34 -2.54 -5.52
N MET A 19 15.07 -2.86 -5.26
CA MET A 19 14.38 -2.38 -4.06
C MET A 19 15.05 -2.92 -2.79
N LEU A 20 15.35 -4.23 -2.73
CA LEU A 20 16.03 -4.85 -1.59
C LEU A 20 17.46 -4.33 -1.41
N GLU A 21 18.19 -4.13 -2.50
CA GLU A 21 19.54 -3.53 -2.49
C GLU A 21 19.56 -2.13 -1.90
N ALA A 22 18.52 -1.33 -2.12
CA ALA A 22 18.41 0.01 -1.55
C ALA A 22 17.95 -0.03 -0.07
N TYR A 23 16.95 -0.85 0.25
CA TYR A 23 16.29 -0.84 1.57
C TYR A 23 17.08 -1.55 2.65
N LEU A 24 17.58 -2.76 2.38
CA LEU A 24 18.20 -3.59 3.41
C LEU A 24 19.46 -2.93 4.01
N PRO A 25 20.46 -2.46 3.22
CA PRO A 25 21.64 -1.79 3.80
C PRO A 25 21.26 -0.50 4.54
N TYR A 26 20.32 0.29 3.99
CA TYR A 26 19.91 1.55 4.60
C TYR A 26 19.33 1.32 6.01
N PHE A 27 18.34 0.43 6.12
CA PHE A 27 17.68 0.16 7.39
C PHE A 27 18.57 -0.63 8.37
N ALA A 28 19.46 -1.52 7.87
CA ALA A 28 20.46 -2.19 8.69
C ALA A 28 21.44 -1.20 9.31
N ALA A 29 21.94 -0.22 8.56
CA ALA A 29 22.83 0.80 9.10
C ALA A 29 22.12 1.71 10.11
N ARG A 30 20.83 1.98 9.93
CA ARG A 30 20.10 2.93 10.78
C ARG A 30 19.46 2.30 12.00
N TYR A 31 18.98 1.07 11.91
CA TYR A 31 18.22 0.39 12.97
C TYR A 31 18.87 -0.91 13.46
N GLY A 32 19.96 -1.35 12.87
CA GLY A 32 20.64 -2.60 13.27
C GLY A 32 19.73 -3.81 13.15
N LEU A 33 19.43 -4.45 14.28
CA LEU A 33 18.49 -5.57 14.39
C LEU A 33 17.07 -5.13 14.76
N ASP A 34 16.86 -3.83 15.00
CA ASP A 34 15.57 -3.26 15.42
C ASP A 34 14.61 -3.01 14.22
N PHE A 35 14.82 -3.67 13.09
CA PHE A 35 13.86 -3.68 11.99
C PHE A 35 13.72 -5.08 11.39
N GLU A 36 12.63 -5.29 10.70
CA GLU A 36 12.42 -6.41 9.80
C GLU A 36 11.79 -5.91 8.49
N LEU A 37 12.17 -6.51 7.38
CA LEU A 37 11.56 -6.31 6.07
C LEU A 37 10.91 -7.62 5.66
N ILE A 38 9.60 -7.57 5.35
CA ILE A 38 8.79 -8.73 5.03
C ILE A 38 8.33 -8.62 3.59
N VAL A 39 8.97 -9.35 2.68
CA VAL A 39 8.50 -9.46 1.30
C VAL A 39 7.35 -10.45 1.26
N SER A 40 6.14 -9.95 0.97
CA SER A 40 4.94 -10.78 0.85
C SER A 40 4.68 -11.06 -0.63
N VAL A 41 5.20 -12.18 -1.11
CA VAL A 41 5.02 -12.67 -2.48
C VAL A 41 3.63 -13.30 -2.58
N ASN A 42 2.81 -12.83 -3.53
CA ASN A 42 1.44 -13.32 -3.66
C ASN A 42 1.10 -13.71 -5.10
N GLY A 43 1.01 -15.01 -5.36
CA GLY A 43 0.65 -15.57 -6.65
C GLY A 43 1.62 -15.25 -7.78
N SER A 44 2.89 -14.94 -7.48
CA SER A 44 3.91 -14.67 -8.51
C SER A 44 4.25 -15.93 -9.29
N THR A 45 4.42 -15.78 -10.60
CA THR A 45 4.76 -16.86 -11.53
C THR A 45 6.14 -16.68 -12.17
N ASP A 46 6.81 -15.58 -11.83
CA ASP A 46 8.16 -15.22 -12.25
C ASP A 46 9.21 -15.53 -11.17
N ARG A 47 10.41 -14.99 -11.29
CA ARG A 47 11.51 -15.23 -10.34
C ARG A 47 11.47 -14.34 -9.09
N THR A 48 10.37 -13.61 -8.82
CA THR A 48 10.25 -12.70 -7.67
C THR A 48 10.63 -13.37 -6.36
N GLU A 49 10.08 -14.57 -6.09
CA GLU A 49 10.37 -15.34 -4.87
C GLU A 49 11.84 -15.72 -4.77
N ALA A 50 12.39 -16.32 -5.84
CA ALA A 50 13.78 -16.76 -5.85
C ALA A 50 14.76 -15.60 -5.62
N ILE A 51 14.49 -14.44 -6.24
CA ILE A 51 15.30 -13.23 -6.06
C ILE A 51 15.22 -12.75 -4.62
N ALA A 52 14.02 -12.68 -4.03
CA ALA A 52 13.86 -12.23 -2.63
C ALA A 52 14.56 -13.18 -1.65
N CYS A 53 14.40 -14.50 -1.83
CA CYS A 53 15.05 -15.51 -0.99
C CYS A 53 16.58 -15.46 -1.03
N ALA A 54 17.19 -15.11 -2.17
CA ALA A 54 18.63 -15.00 -2.28
C ALA A 54 19.26 -13.95 -1.35
N TRP A 55 18.49 -12.95 -0.91
CA TRP A 55 18.96 -11.91 0.02
C TRP A 55 18.92 -12.32 1.49
N THR A 56 18.16 -13.37 1.87
CA THR A 56 17.98 -13.78 3.27
C THR A 56 19.28 -14.24 3.91
N ALA A 57 20.21 -14.84 3.15
CA ALA A 57 21.51 -15.26 3.64
C ALA A 57 22.40 -14.08 4.10
N ARG A 58 22.21 -12.88 3.54
CA ARG A 58 22.99 -11.68 3.85
C ARG A 58 22.34 -10.78 4.89
N PHE A 59 21.00 -10.83 4.99
CA PHE A 59 20.23 -9.96 5.87
C PHE A 59 19.24 -10.79 6.70
N PRO A 60 19.56 -11.13 7.95
CA PRO A 60 18.69 -11.90 8.84
C PRO A 60 17.40 -11.15 9.19
N GLN A 61 17.35 -9.84 8.94
CA GLN A 61 16.15 -8.99 9.09
C GLN A 61 15.11 -9.21 7.97
N LEU A 62 15.52 -9.84 6.86
CA LEU A 62 14.63 -10.10 5.74
C LEU A 62 13.86 -11.41 5.96
N ARG A 63 12.56 -11.32 5.79
CA ARG A 63 11.64 -12.47 5.78
C ARG A 63 10.90 -12.52 4.46
N VAL A 64 10.76 -13.69 3.87
CA VAL A 64 9.97 -13.90 2.66
C VAL A 64 8.76 -14.75 3.03
N LEU A 65 7.57 -14.20 2.78
CA LEU A 65 6.29 -14.88 2.95
C LEU A 65 5.71 -15.15 1.58
N VAL A 66 5.34 -16.41 1.32
CA VAL A 66 4.81 -16.83 0.02
C VAL A 66 3.35 -17.27 0.16
N GLU A 67 2.46 -16.61 -0.56
CA GLU A 67 1.07 -17.05 -0.76
C GLU A 67 0.94 -17.50 -2.22
N PRO A 68 0.64 -18.76 -2.48
CA PRO A 68 0.56 -19.28 -3.85
C PRO A 68 -0.57 -18.68 -4.69
N ARG A 69 -1.60 -18.16 -4.04
CA ARG A 69 -2.77 -17.56 -4.71
C ARG A 69 -2.64 -16.05 -4.82
N PRO A 70 -3.12 -15.44 -5.91
CA PRO A 70 -3.13 -13.99 -6.07
C PRO A 70 -4.20 -13.35 -5.15
N ILE A 71 -3.80 -12.98 -3.94
CA ILE A 71 -4.68 -12.34 -2.95
C ILE A 71 -4.75 -10.81 -3.10
N GLY A 72 -4.05 -10.25 -4.07
CA GLY A 72 -3.98 -8.83 -4.34
C GLY A 72 -3.09 -8.06 -3.34
N LYS A 73 -2.75 -6.81 -3.70
CA LYS A 73 -1.85 -5.93 -2.91
C LYS A 73 -2.26 -5.85 -1.44
N GLY A 74 -3.53 -5.54 -1.18
CA GLY A 74 -4.04 -5.41 0.18
C GLY A 74 -3.97 -6.72 0.97
N GLY A 75 -4.26 -7.86 0.32
CA GLY A 75 -4.12 -9.18 0.92
C GLY A 75 -2.67 -9.49 1.30
N ALA A 76 -1.72 -9.18 0.40
CA ALA A 76 -0.29 -9.33 0.67
C ALA A 76 0.19 -8.45 1.83
N ILE A 77 -0.30 -7.20 1.90
CA ILE A 77 -0.01 -6.30 3.02
C ILE A 77 -0.56 -6.85 4.33
N MET A 78 -1.80 -7.35 4.34
CA MET A 78 -2.40 -7.95 5.53
C MET A 78 -1.66 -9.21 5.97
N ALA A 79 -1.30 -10.09 5.04
CA ALA A 79 -0.55 -11.31 5.33
C ALA A 79 0.83 -11.00 5.93
N GLY A 80 1.59 -10.08 5.33
CA GLY A 80 2.88 -9.63 5.85
C GLY A 80 2.75 -8.98 7.22
N GLY A 81 1.75 -8.13 7.38
CA GLY A 81 1.51 -7.46 8.66
C GLY A 81 1.00 -8.36 9.77
N ALA A 82 0.35 -9.50 9.46
CA ALA A 82 -0.06 -10.48 10.45
C ALA A 82 1.12 -11.17 11.14
N VAL A 83 2.26 -11.27 10.47
CA VAL A 83 3.50 -11.85 11.01
C VAL A 83 4.51 -10.79 11.47
N ALA A 84 4.18 -9.51 11.32
CA ALA A 84 5.00 -8.38 11.73
C ALA A 84 5.07 -8.27 13.26
N THR A 85 6.28 -8.04 13.79
CA THR A 85 6.55 -7.98 15.23
C THR A 85 6.86 -6.58 15.74
N GLY A 86 6.95 -5.61 14.83
CA GLY A 86 7.32 -4.23 15.15
C GLY A 86 6.25 -3.47 15.92
N GLU A 87 6.70 -2.43 16.65
CA GLU A 87 5.85 -1.42 17.27
C GLU A 87 5.32 -0.41 16.25
N ARG A 88 5.99 -0.32 15.11
CA ARG A 88 5.62 0.45 13.92
C ARG A 88 5.59 -0.49 12.75
N ILE A 89 4.45 -0.57 12.07
CA ILE A 89 4.19 -1.50 10.98
C ILE A 89 3.77 -0.67 9.76
N GLY A 90 4.53 -0.76 8.70
CA GLY A 90 4.22 -0.06 7.47
C GLY A 90 4.38 -0.92 6.24
N PHE A 91 4.08 -0.34 5.10
CA PHE A 91 4.30 -1.00 3.82
C PHE A 91 4.80 -0.01 2.77
N VAL A 92 5.49 -0.55 1.80
CA VAL A 92 5.98 0.19 0.64
C VAL A 92 5.89 -0.69 -0.60
N ASP A 93 5.61 -0.08 -1.76
CA ASP A 93 5.54 -0.79 -3.03
C ASP A 93 6.89 -1.37 -3.45
N ALA A 94 6.88 -2.56 -4.06
CA ALA A 94 8.07 -3.29 -4.49
C ALA A 94 8.81 -2.64 -5.69
N ASP A 95 8.20 -1.63 -6.32
CA ASP A 95 8.73 -0.97 -7.51
C ASP A 95 9.93 -0.02 -7.22
N GLY A 96 10.22 0.26 -5.95
CA GLY A 96 11.29 1.17 -5.56
C GLY A 96 10.98 2.66 -5.79
N ALA A 97 9.73 3.00 -6.11
CA ALA A 97 9.33 4.39 -6.37
C ALA A 97 9.50 5.31 -5.15
N THR A 98 9.38 4.78 -3.94
CA THR A 98 9.68 5.47 -2.69
C THR A 98 11.06 5.06 -2.22
N PRO A 99 12.06 5.94 -2.18
CA PRO A 99 13.40 5.60 -1.69
C PRO A 99 13.39 5.36 -0.17
N PRO A 100 14.38 4.61 0.38
CA PRO A 100 14.44 4.27 1.80
C PRO A 100 14.38 5.48 2.73
N ALA A 101 15.09 6.56 2.40
CA ALA A 101 15.07 7.79 3.20
C ALA A 101 13.66 8.40 3.29
N ALA A 102 12.89 8.40 2.19
CA ALA A 102 11.53 8.90 2.19
C ALA A 102 10.57 8.00 2.99
N PHE A 103 10.85 6.69 3.11
CA PHE A 103 10.10 5.83 4.02
C PHE A 103 10.52 6.06 5.48
N ASP A 104 11.80 6.33 5.73
CA ASP A 104 12.31 6.66 7.06
C ASP A 104 11.72 7.99 7.59
N ASP A 105 11.45 8.96 6.70
CA ASP A 105 10.70 10.16 7.07
C ASP A 105 9.31 9.83 7.65
N LEU A 106 8.64 8.74 7.19
CA LEU A 106 7.40 8.27 7.80
C LEU A 106 7.63 7.78 9.22
N VAL A 107 8.75 7.07 9.45
CA VAL A 107 9.10 6.56 10.79
C VAL A 107 9.32 7.71 11.75
N LEU A 108 10.03 8.75 11.33
CA LEU A 108 10.26 9.95 12.13
C LEU A 108 8.98 10.79 12.31
N GLY A 109 8.16 10.86 11.26
CA GLY A 109 6.95 11.68 11.23
C GLY A 109 5.73 11.07 11.91
N LEU A 110 5.74 9.80 12.31
CA LEU A 110 4.58 9.15 12.92
C LEU A 110 4.17 9.84 14.23
N GLY A 111 5.14 10.13 15.13
CA GLY A 111 4.87 10.73 16.43
C GLY A 111 3.80 9.97 17.19
N ASP A 112 2.78 10.69 17.62
CA ASP A 112 1.57 10.21 18.32
C ASP A 112 0.42 9.80 17.38
N ALA A 113 0.59 9.96 16.06
CA ALA A 113 -0.44 9.58 15.10
C ALA A 113 -0.59 8.06 15.02
N GLY A 114 -1.80 7.60 14.70
CA GLY A 114 -2.06 6.19 14.42
C GLY A 114 -1.58 5.76 13.03
N LEU A 115 -1.55 6.71 12.08
CA LEU A 115 -1.15 6.48 10.69
C LEU A 115 -0.45 7.71 10.12
N VAL A 116 0.66 7.48 9.43
CA VAL A 116 1.31 8.48 8.59
C VAL A 116 1.38 8.00 7.14
N ILE A 117 1.22 8.92 6.20
CA ILE A 117 1.16 8.65 4.76
C ILE A 117 2.18 9.54 4.07
N ALA A 118 2.95 8.96 3.16
CA ALA A 118 3.70 9.74 2.18
C ALA A 118 2.73 10.40 1.19
N SER A 119 2.89 11.68 0.95
CA SER A 119 2.04 12.43 0.02
C SER A 119 2.88 13.09 -1.06
N ARG A 120 2.60 12.76 -2.32
CA ARG A 120 3.22 13.35 -3.51
C ARG A 120 2.68 14.75 -3.84
N ARG A 121 1.74 15.25 -3.03
CA ARG A 121 0.95 16.45 -3.32
C ARG A 121 1.16 17.57 -2.32
N LEU A 122 1.83 17.32 -1.23
CA LEU A 122 2.18 18.34 -0.26
C LEU A 122 3.29 19.23 -0.79
N PRO A 123 3.33 20.51 -0.37
CA PRO A 123 4.50 21.36 -0.57
C PRO A 123 5.75 20.66 -0.03
N GLY A 124 6.86 20.72 -0.78
CA GLY A 124 8.10 20.04 -0.42
C GLY A 124 8.23 18.61 -0.98
N SER A 125 7.17 18.04 -1.57
CA SER A 125 7.28 16.74 -2.25
C SER A 125 8.02 16.85 -3.58
N VAL A 126 8.95 15.92 -3.80
CA VAL A 126 9.73 15.79 -5.04
C VAL A 126 9.22 14.59 -5.83
N VAL A 127 8.65 14.84 -7.01
CA VAL A 127 8.12 13.80 -7.91
C VAL A 127 8.82 13.87 -9.26
N SER A 128 9.63 12.89 -9.59
CA SER A 128 10.45 12.85 -10.81
C SER A 128 10.49 11.43 -11.42
N PRO A 129 10.31 11.28 -12.74
CA PRO A 129 9.78 12.28 -13.68
C PRO A 129 8.31 12.61 -13.38
N ARG A 130 7.85 13.75 -13.89
CA ARG A 130 6.43 14.12 -13.73
C ARG A 130 5.54 13.17 -14.50
N GLN A 131 4.57 12.57 -13.82
CA GLN A 131 3.59 11.70 -14.45
C GLN A 131 2.82 12.40 -15.58
N PRO A 132 2.39 11.68 -16.64
CA PRO A 132 1.56 12.22 -17.72
C PRO A 132 0.34 12.96 -17.17
N TRP A 133 -0.05 14.05 -17.83
CA TRP A 133 -1.13 14.92 -17.34
C TRP A 133 -2.48 14.18 -17.18
N LYS A 134 -2.78 13.21 -18.06
CA LYS A 134 -4.00 12.37 -17.98
C LYS A 134 -4.05 11.56 -16.69
N ARG A 135 -2.92 10.95 -16.30
CA ARG A 135 -2.79 10.18 -15.05
C ARG A 135 -2.93 11.09 -13.82
N ARG A 136 -2.33 12.28 -13.87
CA ARG A 136 -2.45 13.30 -12.82
C ARG A 136 -3.90 13.78 -12.65
N PHE A 137 -4.60 14.01 -13.76
CA PHE A 137 -6.01 14.43 -13.74
C PHE A 137 -6.90 13.32 -13.17
N ALA A 138 -6.82 12.10 -13.69
CA ALA A 138 -7.57 10.95 -13.17
C ALA A 138 -7.33 10.73 -11.66
N SER A 139 -6.08 10.82 -11.24
CA SER A 139 -5.72 10.72 -9.83
C SER A 139 -6.30 11.85 -8.96
N ARG A 140 -6.38 13.09 -9.48
CA ARG A 140 -7.01 14.22 -8.77
C ARG A 140 -8.51 14.01 -8.62
N VAL A 141 -9.19 13.62 -9.69
CA VAL A 141 -10.62 13.32 -9.66
C VAL A 141 -10.93 12.20 -8.67
N PHE A 142 -10.18 11.10 -8.73
CA PHE A 142 -10.32 9.99 -7.80
C PHE A 142 -10.17 10.44 -6.34
N ASN A 143 -9.11 11.18 -6.01
CA ASN A 143 -8.92 11.69 -4.66
C ASN A 143 -10.04 12.64 -4.20
N LEU A 144 -10.54 13.50 -5.10
CA LEU A 144 -11.66 14.39 -4.80
C LEU A 144 -12.91 13.58 -4.43
N LEU A 145 -13.21 12.52 -5.19
CA LEU A 145 -14.33 11.62 -4.92
C LEU A 145 -14.16 10.91 -3.56
N VAL A 146 -12.98 10.34 -3.28
CA VAL A 146 -12.69 9.70 -1.99
C VAL A 146 -12.87 10.70 -0.85
N ARG A 147 -12.30 11.89 -0.98
CA ARG A 147 -12.42 12.95 0.04
C ARG A 147 -13.87 13.32 0.33
N ARG A 148 -14.71 13.43 -0.72
CA ARG A 148 -16.14 13.78 -0.57
C ARG A 148 -16.94 12.62 0.01
N LEU A 149 -16.77 11.40 -0.53
CA LEU A 149 -17.56 10.22 -0.13
C LEU A 149 -17.25 9.77 1.31
N PHE A 150 -15.99 9.84 1.72
CA PHE A 150 -15.54 9.36 3.03
C PHE A 150 -15.19 10.48 4.00
N LYS A 151 -15.40 11.75 3.59
CA LYS A 151 -15.08 12.95 4.39
C LYS A 151 -13.62 12.96 4.87
N LEU A 152 -12.68 12.40 4.11
CA LEU A 152 -11.26 12.35 4.44
C LEU A 152 -10.58 13.65 4.04
N ARG A 153 -9.80 14.25 4.96
CA ARG A 153 -8.99 15.45 4.68
C ARG A 153 -7.57 15.06 4.30
N ILE A 154 -7.42 14.17 3.30
CA ILE A 154 -6.16 13.59 2.86
C ILE A 154 -5.94 13.98 1.40
N THR A 155 -4.72 14.42 1.06
CA THR A 155 -4.39 14.92 -0.28
C THR A 155 -3.94 13.81 -1.23
N ASP A 156 -3.29 12.76 -0.73
CA ASP A 156 -2.83 11.61 -1.53
C ASP A 156 -3.18 10.27 -0.88
N THR A 157 -4.35 9.74 -1.18
CA THR A 157 -4.84 8.49 -0.58
C THR A 157 -4.16 7.24 -1.13
N GLN A 158 -3.51 7.33 -2.30
CA GLN A 158 -3.00 6.20 -3.07
C GLN A 158 -1.46 6.13 -3.13
N CYS A 159 -0.75 6.92 -2.32
CA CYS A 159 0.70 6.75 -2.24
C CYS A 159 1.05 5.40 -1.62
N GLY A 160 1.99 4.67 -2.25
CA GLY A 160 2.34 3.30 -1.89
C GLY A 160 3.16 3.16 -0.61
N ALA A 161 3.46 4.25 0.10
CA ALA A 161 4.20 4.21 1.36
C ALA A 161 3.34 4.74 2.51
N LYS A 162 3.10 3.91 3.51
CA LYS A 162 2.32 4.21 4.72
C LYS A 162 2.89 3.49 5.92
N LEU A 163 2.77 4.11 7.10
CA LEU A 163 3.22 3.53 8.35
C LEU A 163 2.17 3.76 9.46
N MET A 164 1.92 2.75 10.26
CA MET A 164 0.99 2.77 11.38
C MET A 164 1.70 2.42 12.69
N SER A 165 1.19 2.95 13.79
CA SER A 165 1.49 2.37 15.10
C SER A 165 0.93 0.93 15.18
N ALA A 166 1.57 0.05 15.93
CA ALA A 166 1.08 -1.32 16.10
C ALA A 166 -0.34 -1.36 16.71
N ALA A 167 -0.67 -0.39 17.57
CA ALA A 167 -2.01 -0.25 18.14
C ALA A 167 -3.05 0.01 17.04
N ALA A 168 -2.80 0.99 16.16
CA ALA A 168 -3.68 1.29 15.04
C ALA A 168 -3.74 0.14 14.04
N TRP A 169 -2.61 -0.49 13.73
CA TRP A 169 -2.54 -1.66 12.85
C TRP A 169 -3.45 -2.79 13.32
N ARG A 170 -3.27 -3.22 14.57
CA ARG A 170 -4.06 -4.32 15.17
C ARG A 170 -5.53 -4.01 15.26
N ALA A 171 -5.89 -2.75 15.52
CA ALA A 171 -7.28 -2.32 15.60
C ALA A 171 -7.98 -2.25 14.23
N ILE A 172 -7.23 -2.02 13.13
CA ILE A 172 -7.80 -1.66 11.84
C ILE A 172 -7.63 -2.78 10.81
N VAL A 173 -6.39 -3.24 10.61
CA VAL A 173 -6.03 -4.07 9.46
C VAL A 173 -6.74 -5.44 9.45
N PRO A 174 -6.92 -6.15 10.57
CA PRO A 174 -7.66 -7.42 10.56
C PRO A 174 -9.13 -7.28 10.13
N HIS A 175 -9.68 -6.08 10.18
CA HIS A 175 -11.07 -5.81 9.83
C HIS A 175 -11.25 -5.27 8.41
N ILE A 176 -10.19 -5.08 7.64
CA ILE A 176 -10.27 -4.63 6.24
C ILE A 176 -10.85 -5.75 5.39
N GLY A 177 -11.98 -5.48 4.75
CA GLY A 177 -12.70 -6.48 3.92
C GLY A 177 -12.33 -6.46 2.43
N LEU A 178 -11.55 -5.47 1.99
CA LEU A 178 -11.23 -5.26 0.58
C LEU A 178 -9.71 -5.30 0.36
N THR A 179 -9.25 -6.26 -0.42
CA THR A 179 -7.83 -6.53 -0.63
C THR A 179 -7.25 -5.95 -1.92
N LYS A 180 -8.14 -5.41 -2.80
CA LYS A 180 -7.75 -4.82 -4.10
C LYS A 180 -7.74 -3.28 -4.04
N TRP A 181 -8.20 -2.63 -5.09
CA TRP A 181 -8.11 -1.18 -5.31
C TRP A 181 -8.66 -0.28 -4.19
N ALA A 182 -9.60 -0.77 -3.37
CA ALA A 182 -10.18 0.01 -2.29
C ALA A 182 -9.47 -0.18 -0.93
N PHE A 183 -8.45 -1.04 -0.84
CA PHE A 183 -7.72 -1.32 0.39
C PHE A 183 -7.24 -0.04 1.09
N ASP A 184 -6.53 0.82 0.36
CA ASP A 184 -5.99 2.06 0.91
C ASP A 184 -7.09 2.98 1.46
N VAL A 185 -8.20 3.10 0.73
CA VAL A 185 -9.34 3.94 1.16
C VAL A 185 -10.04 3.36 2.38
N ASP A 186 -10.22 2.03 2.43
CA ASP A 186 -10.85 1.34 3.57
C ASP A 186 -9.98 1.49 4.83
N MET A 187 -8.67 1.30 4.70
CA MET A 187 -7.72 1.50 5.79
C MET A 187 -7.79 2.93 6.36
N LEU A 188 -7.74 3.96 5.50
CA LEU A 188 -7.81 5.34 5.90
C LEU A 188 -9.14 5.69 6.59
N PHE A 189 -10.23 5.20 6.03
CA PHE A 189 -11.56 5.45 6.56
C PHE A 189 -11.76 4.80 7.94
N LYS A 190 -11.32 3.54 8.10
CA LYS A 190 -11.38 2.82 9.38
C LYS A 190 -10.49 3.45 10.43
N THR A 191 -9.26 3.84 10.06
CA THR A 191 -8.32 4.54 10.95
C THR A 191 -8.97 5.78 11.54
N ARG A 192 -9.59 6.62 10.68
CA ARG A 192 -10.31 7.80 11.13
C ARG A 192 -11.50 7.47 12.03
N ARG A 193 -12.31 6.45 11.66
CA ARG A 193 -13.50 6.04 12.45
C ARG A 193 -13.14 5.50 13.82
N ALA A 194 -11.98 4.85 13.93
CA ALA A 194 -11.45 4.37 15.21
C ALA A 194 -10.83 5.47 16.08
N GLY A 195 -10.87 6.74 15.63
CA GLY A 195 -10.37 7.88 16.39
C GLY A 195 -8.87 8.12 16.29
N PHE A 196 -8.13 7.33 15.48
CA PHE A 196 -6.71 7.55 15.29
C PHE A 196 -6.43 8.77 14.40
N ALA A 197 -5.45 9.57 14.80
CA ALA A 197 -4.95 10.66 13.97
C ALA A 197 -4.25 10.14 12.72
N ILE A 198 -4.49 10.80 11.59
CA ILE A 198 -3.81 10.53 10.31
C ILE A 198 -2.99 11.75 9.94
N ARG A 199 -1.71 11.57 9.70
CA ARG A 199 -0.77 12.61 9.27
C ARG A 199 -0.30 12.35 7.84
N GLU A 200 -0.15 13.40 7.05
CA GLU A 200 0.52 13.35 5.75
C GLU A 200 1.86 14.07 5.85
N ILE A 201 2.88 13.51 5.23
CA ILE A 201 4.19 14.17 5.10
C ILE A 201 4.61 14.24 3.63
N PRO A 202 5.36 15.27 3.24
CA PRO A 202 5.92 15.35 1.90
C PRO A 202 6.86 14.16 1.65
N THR A 203 7.02 13.77 0.39
CA THR A 203 7.85 12.63 0.04
C THR A 203 8.66 12.85 -1.23
N THR A 204 9.79 12.18 -1.35
CA THR A 204 10.45 11.95 -2.62
C THR A 204 9.87 10.70 -3.26
N TRP A 205 9.48 10.80 -4.53
CA TRP A 205 8.87 9.69 -5.25
C TRP A 205 9.36 9.69 -6.71
N SER A 206 9.82 8.55 -7.18
CA SER A 206 10.33 8.37 -8.54
C SER A 206 9.40 7.49 -9.36
N ASP A 207 8.93 7.96 -10.54
CA ASP A 207 8.19 7.09 -11.45
C ASP A 207 9.16 6.11 -12.12
N VAL A 208 9.29 4.94 -11.54
CA VAL A 208 10.06 3.83 -12.12
C VAL A 208 9.21 3.22 -13.21
N GLY A 209 9.33 3.66 -14.44
CA GLY A 209 8.51 3.27 -15.59
C GLY A 209 8.12 1.79 -15.62
N GLY A 210 7.32 1.36 -16.59
CA GLY A 210 6.90 -0.04 -16.75
C GLY A 210 5.54 -0.37 -16.10
N SER A 211 4.79 0.64 -15.61
CA SER A 211 3.40 0.42 -15.19
C SER A 211 2.56 -0.02 -16.40
N LYS A 212 2.20 -1.29 -16.45
CA LYS A 212 1.37 -1.91 -17.50
C LYS A 212 -0.13 -1.58 -17.35
N LEU A 213 -0.51 -0.67 -16.44
CA LEU A 213 -1.90 -0.38 -16.11
C LEU A 213 -2.61 0.40 -17.23
N LYS A 214 -3.67 -0.16 -17.78
CA LYS A 214 -4.58 0.52 -18.71
C LYS A 214 -5.44 1.53 -17.92
N ILE A 215 -5.04 2.82 -17.93
CA ILE A 215 -5.57 3.89 -17.08
C ILE A 215 -7.10 3.92 -17.04
N GLY A 216 -7.78 3.82 -18.19
CA GLY A 216 -9.25 3.92 -18.24
C GLY A 216 -9.96 2.79 -17.51
N ARG A 217 -9.55 1.53 -17.75
CA ARG A 217 -10.17 0.35 -17.15
C ARG A 217 -9.94 0.32 -15.64
N VAL A 218 -8.69 0.58 -15.23
CA VAL A 218 -8.32 0.63 -13.81
C VAL A 218 -9.06 1.74 -13.07
N SER A 219 -9.15 2.94 -13.65
CA SER A 219 -9.88 4.06 -13.03
C SER A 219 -11.36 3.74 -12.85
N PHE A 220 -11.98 3.03 -13.79
CA PHE A 220 -13.37 2.61 -13.67
C PHE A 220 -13.56 1.55 -12.58
N GLN A 221 -12.67 0.54 -12.52
CA GLN A 221 -12.70 -0.47 -11.46
C GLN A 221 -12.49 0.15 -10.08
N MET A 222 -11.56 1.10 -9.96
CA MET A 222 -11.35 1.85 -8.72
C MET A 222 -12.59 2.64 -8.31
N LEU A 223 -13.28 3.30 -9.27
CA LEU A 223 -14.52 4.02 -8.99
C LEU A 223 -15.60 3.08 -8.47
N LEU A 224 -15.81 1.95 -9.13
CA LEU A 224 -16.77 0.94 -8.67
C LEU A 224 -16.41 0.42 -7.28
N ALA A 225 -15.14 0.15 -7.01
CA ALA A 225 -14.69 -0.32 -5.70
C ALA A 225 -14.97 0.69 -4.57
N ILE A 226 -14.76 2.00 -4.81
CA ILE A 226 -15.06 3.01 -3.78
C ILE A 226 -16.56 3.25 -3.60
N VAL A 227 -17.38 3.11 -4.65
CA VAL A 227 -18.85 3.16 -4.53
C VAL A 227 -19.33 1.98 -3.69
N ARG A 228 -18.87 0.75 -4.00
CA ARG A 228 -19.16 -0.43 -3.19
C ARG A 228 -18.78 -0.24 -1.73
N LEU A 229 -17.57 0.24 -1.48
CA LEU A 229 -17.08 0.52 -0.14
C LEU A 229 -17.99 1.54 0.58
N ARG A 230 -18.44 2.57 -0.12
CA ARG A 230 -19.35 3.59 0.46
C ARG A 230 -20.72 3.00 0.80
N LEU A 231 -21.25 2.10 -0.03
CA LEU A 231 -22.49 1.37 0.25
C LEU A 231 -22.37 0.48 1.48
N LEU A 232 -21.27 -0.27 1.63
CA LEU A 232 -21.00 -1.10 2.82
C LEU A 232 -21.05 -0.30 4.13
N TYR A 233 -20.60 0.95 4.10
CA TYR A 233 -20.62 1.85 5.26
C TYR A 233 -21.85 2.77 5.35
N SER A 234 -22.91 2.47 4.61
CA SER A 234 -24.13 3.25 4.60
C SER A 234 -25.33 2.43 5.14
N PRO A 235 -26.45 3.07 5.49
CA PRO A 235 -27.70 2.37 5.75
C PRO A 235 -28.17 1.49 4.57
N LEU A 236 -27.69 1.80 3.36
CA LEU A 236 -27.99 1.05 2.12
C LEU A 236 -27.09 -0.18 1.92
N ARG A 237 -26.43 -0.70 2.97
CA ARG A 237 -25.56 -1.88 2.87
C ARG A 237 -26.25 -3.12 2.26
N TRP A 238 -27.56 -3.23 2.40
CA TRP A 238 -28.36 -4.30 1.81
C TRP A 238 -28.32 -4.30 0.27
N VAL A 239 -28.08 -3.13 -0.37
CA VAL A 239 -27.94 -3.01 -1.82
C VAL A 239 -26.64 -3.66 -2.32
N VAL A 240 -25.66 -3.87 -1.44
CA VAL A 240 -24.35 -4.43 -1.83
C VAL A 240 -24.50 -5.81 -2.45
N SER A 241 -25.43 -6.64 -1.97
CA SER A 241 -25.69 -7.95 -2.57
C SER A 241 -26.20 -7.85 -4.01
N LEU A 242 -27.03 -6.88 -4.31
CA LEU A 242 -27.48 -6.58 -5.68
C LEU A 242 -26.34 -6.00 -6.53
N TYR A 243 -25.59 -5.07 -5.94
CA TYR A 243 -24.40 -4.48 -6.58
C TYR A 243 -23.39 -5.57 -6.97
N ASP A 244 -23.10 -6.51 -6.06
CA ASP A 244 -22.17 -7.61 -6.30
C ASP A 244 -22.65 -8.59 -7.37
N ARG A 245 -23.97 -8.84 -7.46
CA ARG A 245 -24.56 -9.65 -8.54
C ARG A 245 -24.40 -8.99 -9.91
N LEU A 246 -24.59 -7.69 -10.01
CA LEU A 246 -24.56 -6.95 -11.27
C LEU A 246 -23.13 -6.58 -11.70
N LEU A 247 -22.32 -6.12 -10.77
CA LEU A 247 -21.02 -5.50 -11.03
C LEU A 247 -19.84 -6.25 -10.39
N GLY A 248 -20.10 -7.26 -9.58
CA GLY A 248 -19.07 -8.00 -8.84
C GLY A 248 -18.03 -8.61 -9.78
N ARG A 249 -18.44 -9.11 -10.94
CA ARG A 249 -17.52 -9.64 -11.96
C ARG A 249 -16.53 -8.58 -12.47
N VAL A 250 -16.92 -7.32 -12.53
CA VAL A 250 -16.07 -6.21 -12.97
C VAL A 250 -15.07 -5.79 -11.89
N ILE A 251 -15.46 -5.93 -10.62
CA ILE A 251 -14.68 -5.48 -9.46
C ILE A 251 -13.76 -6.59 -8.92
N VAL A 252 -14.27 -7.82 -8.91
CA VAL A 252 -13.63 -8.99 -8.27
C VAL A 252 -12.79 -9.80 -9.26
N LEU A 253 -13.16 -9.76 -10.52
CA LEU A 253 -12.56 -10.59 -11.55
C LEU A 253 -11.51 -9.82 -12.32
N GLU A 254 -10.31 -9.78 -11.81
CA GLU A 254 -9.11 -10.17 -12.55
C GLU A 254 -7.98 -10.34 -11.54
N PRO A 255 -7.34 -11.51 -11.48
CA PRO A 255 -5.93 -11.52 -11.18
C PRO A 255 -5.31 -10.52 -12.15
N GLU A 256 -4.36 -9.71 -11.69
CA GLU A 256 -3.58 -8.85 -12.59
C GLU A 256 -2.95 -9.77 -13.64
N THR A 257 -3.72 -10.07 -14.67
CA THR A 257 -3.26 -10.84 -15.80
C THR A 257 -2.57 -9.89 -16.74
N ARG A 258 -1.24 -10.06 -16.75
CA ARG A 258 -0.29 -9.74 -17.80
C ARG A 258 -0.01 -8.29 -18.11
#